data_e961bd8ccd437be181990159dd231ca6
#
_entry.id   e961bd8ccd437be181990159dd231ca6
#
_cell.length_a   1.000
_cell.length_b   1.000
_cell.length_c   1.000
_cell.angle_alpha   90.00
_cell.angle_beta   90.00
_cell.angle_gamma   90.00
#
_symmetry.space_group_name_H-M   'P 1'
#
loop_
_entity.id
_entity.type
_entity.pdbx_description
1 polymer ?
#
loop_
_entity_poly.entity_id
_entity_poly.type
_entity_poly.pdbx_seq_one_letter_code
_entity_poly.pdbx_strand_id
1 'polypeptide(L)'
;MELDLDGGRLVVFVGGLLLFLFIESLFPARNWQGNRARRLFFHGSVAAFNTVLVRVFIYVPFLLWVVFVEQQGWGISRWLGLDGWLEIVLSLIALDAFDYFWHRANHRVPFLWRFHKAHHADNEMDVSTALRFHPGELVLSSLAKASWVLVWGPTPIAWFVFEGMISLCAQFHHSNIDLPD
;
A
#
# COMPACT_ATOMS: atom_id res chain seq x y z
N MET A 1 -5.42 -22.67 -13.84
CA MET A 1 -4.22 -21.98 -13.31
C MET A 1 -4.76 -20.97 -12.31
N GLU A 2 -4.81 -21.33 -11.03
CA GLU A 2 -5.15 -20.36 -9.98
C GLU A 2 -4.02 -19.33 -9.95
N LEU A 3 -4.38 -18.06 -10.16
CA LEU A 3 -3.43 -16.96 -10.00
C LEU A 3 -3.05 -16.88 -8.53
N ASP A 4 -1.79 -17.17 -8.20
CA ASP A 4 -1.23 -16.91 -6.87
C ASP A 4 -1.07 -15.40 -6.67
N LEU A 5 -2.18 -14.74 -6.34
CA LEU A 5 -2.24 -13.28 -6.13
C LEU A 5 -1.39 -12.85 -4.93
N ASP A 6 -1.21 -13.72 -3.93
CA ASP A 6 -0.38 -13.41 -2.75
C ASP A 6 1.10 -13.43 -3.10
N GLY A 7 1.57 -14.48 -3.79
CA GLY A 7 2.95 -14.54 -4.27
C GLY A 7 3.28 -13.42 -5.25
N GLY A 8 2.38 -13.12 -6.18
CA GLY A 8 2.54 -12.03 -7.14
C GLY A 8 2.68 -10.66 -6.45
N ARG A 9 1.88 -10.38 -5.42
CA ARG A 9 1.98 -9.13 -4.64
C ARG A 9 3.33 -9.00 -3.94
N LEU A 10 3.80 -10.08 -3.32
CA LEU A 10 5.10 -10.09 -2.63
C LEU A 10 6.24 -9.82 -3.62
N VAL A 11 6.19 -10.42 -4.81
CA VAL A 11 7.18 -10.20 -5.88
C VAL A 11 7.20 -8.73 -6.31
N VAL A 12 6.02 -8.11 -6.53
CA VAL A 12 5.92 -6.69 -6.90
C VAL A 12 6.47 -5.81 -5.79
N PHE A 13 6.11 -6.07 -4.53
CA PHE A 13 6.56 -5.29 -3.38
C PHE A 13 8.08 -5.37 -3.18
N VAL A 14 8.63 -6.58 -3.11
CA VAL A 14 10.07 -6.79 -2.89
C VAL A 14 10.88 -6.36 -4.11
N GLY A 15 10.41 -6.68 -5.31
CA GLY A 15 11.05 -6.28 -6.56
C GLY A 15 11.12 -4.75 -6.70
N GLY A 16 10.02 -4.04 -6.40
CA GLY A 16 10.00 -2.58 -6.37
C GLY A 16 10.96 -2.01 -5.33
N LEU A 17 10.95 -2.55 -4.10
CA LEU A 17 11.85 -2.11 -3.04
C LEU A 17 13.33 -2.25 -3.45
N LEU A 18 13.72 -3.41 -3.99
CA LEU A 18 15.07 -3.64 -4.45
C LEU A 18 15.45 -2.74 -5.63
N LEU A 19 14.54 -2.52 -6.57
CA LEU A 19 14.73 -1.63 -7.71
C LEU A 19 14.98 -0.19 -7.24
N PHE A 20 14.13 0.35 -6.39
CA PHE A 20 14.27 1.73 -5.90
C PHE A 20 15.48 1.88 -4.96
N LEU A 21 15.80 0.89 -4.13
CA LEU A 21 17.06 0.86 -3.36
C LEU A 21 18.29 0.93 -4.26
N PHE A 22 18.26 0.20 -5.37
CA PHE A 22 19.35 0.21 -6.36
C PHE A 22 19.45 1.57 -7.05
N ILE A 23 18.34 2.12 -7.56
CA ILE A 23 18.35 3.40 -8.28
C ILE A 23 18.78 4.55 -7.35
N GLU A 24 18.21 4.66 -6.13
CA GLU A 24 18.62 5.72 -5.19
C GLU A 24 20.07 5.59 -4.70
N SER A 25 20.66 4.38 -4.80
CA SER A 25 22.07 4.18 -4.47
C SER A 25 23.00 4.68 -5.56
N LEU A 26 22.53 4.68 -6.83
CA LEU A 26 23.29 5.18 -7.98
C LEU A 26 23.07 6.69 -8.20
N PHE A 27 21.86 7.18 -7.96
CA PHE A 27 21.45 8.56 -8.26
C PHE A 27 20.75 9.18 -7.04
N PRO A 28 21.47 9.39 -5.92
CA PRO A 28 20.85 9.96 -4.71
C PRO A 28 20.65 11.46 -4.87
N ALA A 29 19.42 11.94 -4.65
CA ALA A 29 19.07 13.36 -4.63
C ALA A 29 19.74 14.10 -3.44
N ARG A 30 20.02 13.40 -2.36
CA ARG A 30 20.65 13.94 -1.14
C ARG A 30 21.68 12.98 -0.61
N ASN A 31 22.79 13.52 -0.11
CA ASN A 31 23.80 12.74 0.58
C ASN A 31 23.24 12.15 1.89
N TRP A 32 23.58 10.90 2.16
CA TRP A 32 23.21 10.20 3.40
C TRP A 32 23.89 10.83 4.59
N GLN A 33 23.13 11.20 5.62
CA GLN A 33 23.64 11.82 6.85
C GLN A 33 23.59 10.81 7.99
N GLY A 34 23.90 9.67 7.95
CA GLY A 34 23.81 8.70 9.03
C GLY A 34 24.19 7.29 8.61
N ASN A 35 24.00 6.36 9.52
CA ASN A 35 24.25 4.97 9.22
C ASN A 35 23.04 4.36 8.46
N ARG A 36 23.12 4.37 7.12
CA ARG A 36 22.09 3.81 6.24
C ARG A 36 21.79 2.34 6.57
N ALA A 37 22.80 1.53 6.87
CA ALA A 37 22.59 0.13 7.21
C ALA A 37 21.74 -0.05 8.49
N ARG A 38 21.97 0.78 9.51
CA ARG A 38 21.16 0.79 10.74
C ARG A 38 19.70 1.19 10.45
N ARG A 39 19.48 2.15 9.59
CA ARG A 39 18.13 2.58 9.16
C ARG A 39 17.41 1.45 8.41
N LEU A 40 18.05 0.90 7.40
CA LEU A 40 17.49 -0.23 6.62
C LEU A 40 17.17 -1.42 7.52
N PHE A 41 18.05 -1.73 8.49
CA PHE A 41 17.79 -2.79 9.46
C PHE A 41 16.58 -2.47 10.34
N PHE A 42 16.46 -1.24 10.86
CA PHE A 42 15.32 -0.82 11.67
C PHE A 42 14.01 -0.86 10.87
N HIS A 43 13.98 -0.23 9.69
CA HIS A 43 12.78 -0.21 8.84
C HIS A 43 12.41 -1.62 8.36
N GLY A 44 13.39 -2.42 7.98
CA GLY A 44 13.19 -3.82 7.61
C GLY A 44 12.64 -4.67 8.78
N SER A 45 13.09 -4.43 10.01
CA SER A 45 12.56 -5.11 11.20
C SER A 45 11.12 -4.72 11.49
N VAL A 46 10.78 -3.43 11.36
CA VAL A 46 9.39 -2.93 11.46
C VAL A 46 8.52 -3.54 10.36
N ALA A 47 9.02 -3.58 9.12
CA ALA A 47 8.33 -4.19 8.02
C ALA A 47 8.11 -5.70 8.23
N ALA A 48 9.11 -6.43 8.68
CA ALA A 48 9.00 -7.86 8.96
C ALA A 48 7.95 -8.13 10.04
N PHE A 49 7.99 -7.38 11.14
CA PHE A 49 6.98 -7.47 12.20
C PHE A 49 5.57 -7.18 11.67
N ASN A 50 5.42 -6.06 10.95
CA ASN A 50 4.15 -5.68 10.34
C ASN A 50 3.66 -6.72 9.32
N THR A 51 4.56 -7.29 8.52
CA THR A 51 4.21 -8.30 7.51
C THR A 51 3.62 -9.55 8.17
N VAL A 52 4.22 -10.05 9.25
CA VAL A 52 3.67 -11.19 9.99
C VAL A 52 2.29 -10.86 10.54
N LEU A 53 2.15 -9.72 11.20
CA LEU A 53 0.90 -9.27 11.80
C LEU A 53 -0.18 -9.02 10.73
N VAL A 54 0.16 -8.30 9.67
CA VAL A 54 -0.77 -7.97 8.58
C VAL A 54 -1.15 -9.20 7.77
N ARG A 55 -0.20 -10.09 7.44
CA ARG A 55 -0.47 -11.27 6.61
C ARG A 55 -1.44 -12.21 7.30
N VAL A 56 -1.23 -12.48 8.59
CA VAL A 56 -2.04 -13.45 9.34
C VAL A 56 -3.42 -12.89 9.71
N PHE A 57 -3.46 -11.64 10.19
CA PHE A 57 -4.68 -11.09 10.81
C PHE A 57 -5.48 -10.14 9.90
N ILE A 58 -4.89 -9.67 8.81
CA ILE A 58 -5.54 -8.65 7.97
C ILE A 58 -5.62 -9.10 6.52
N TYR A 59 -4.50 -9.47 5.89
CA TYR A 59 -4.44 -9.66 4.44
C TYR A 59 -5.30 -10.83 3.95
N VAL A 60 -5.15 -12.00 4.56
CA VAL A 60 -5.95 -13.17 4.17
C VAL A 60 -7.45 -12.94 4.41
N PRO A 61 -7.89 -12.46 5.60
CA PRO A 61 -9.29 -12.09 5.80
C PRO A 61 -9.77 -11.01 4.83
N PHE A 62 -8.92 -10.04 4.48
CA PHE A 62 -9.28 -8.96 3.56
C PHE A 62 -9.47 -9.48 2.13
N LEU A 63 -8.58 -10.34 1.62
CA LEU A 63 -8.75 -10.94 0.31
C LEU A 63 -10.03 -11.78 0.24
N LEU A 64 -10.29 -12.58 1.27
CA LEU A 64 -11.55 -13.32 1.39
C LEU A 64 -12.77 -12.40 1.41
N TRP A 65 -12.65 -11.23 2.03
CA TRP A 65 -13.67 -10.20 2.03
C TRP A 65 -13.94 -9.64 0.63
N VAL A 66 -12.90 -9.31 -0.13
CA VAL A 66 -13.04 -8.83 -1.53
C VAL A 66 -13.75 -9.90 -2.39
N VAL A 67 -13.31 -11.16 -2.30
CA VAL A 67 -13.94 -12.28 -3.01
C VAL A 67 -15.40 -12.48 -2.59
N PHE A 68 -15.67 -12.38 -1.30
CA PHE A 68 -17.04 -12.50 -0.78
C PHE A 68 -17.95 -11.38 -1.31
N VAL A 69 -17.49 -10.13 -1.26
CA VAL A 69 -18.27 -8.97 -1.78
C VAL A 69 -18.57 -9.13 -3.27
N GLU A 70 -17.58 -9.59 -4.06
CA GLU A 70 -17.77 -9.89 -5.48
C GLU A 70 -18.81 -10.98 -5.70
N GLN A 71 -18.70 -12.12 -4.97
CA GLN A 71 -19.63 -13.25 -5.10
C GLN A 71 -21.07 -12.87 -4.71
N GLN A 72 -21.26 -11.94 -3.77
CA GLN A 72 -22.58 -11.43 -3.41
C GLN A 72 -23.13 -10.42 -4.42
N GLY A 73 -22.32 -9.97 -5.38
CA GLY A 73 -22.71 -8.93 -6.34
C GLY A 73 -22.91 -7.56 -5.68
N TRP A 74 -22.24 -7.29 -4.56
CA TRP A 74 -22.37 -6.05 -3.82
C TRP A 74 -21.45 -4.96 -4.34
N GLY A 75 -21.90 -3.72 -4.21
CA GLY A 75 -21.16 -2.53 -4.56
C GLY A 75 -21.54 -1.90 -5.89
N ILE A 76 -21.18 -0.63 -6.03
CA ILE A 76 -21.55 0.22 -7.16
C ILE A 76 -21.08 -0.40 -8.49
N SER A 77 -19.87 -0.91 -8.56
CA SER A 77 -19.31 -1.47 -9.79
C SER A 77 -20.11 -2.69 -10.26
N ARG A 78 -20.60 -3.52 -9.33
CA ARG A 78 -21.42 -4.71 -9.62
C ARG A 78 -22.83 -4.32 -10.05
N TRP A 79 -23.44 -3.35 -9.37
CA TRP A 79 -24.78 -2.85 -9.70
C TRP A 79 -24.83 -2.14 -11.06
N LEU A 80 -23.72 -1.51 -11.47
CA LEU A 80 -23.57 -0.91 -12.80
C LEU A 80 -23.24 -1.94 -13.90
N GLY A 81 -23.02 -3.22 -13.54
CA GLY A 81 -22.65 -4.26 -14.50
C GLY A 81 -21.28 -4.04 -15.13
N LEU A 82 -20.36 -3.40 -14.40
CA LEU A 82 -19.01 -3.17 -14.90
C LEU A 82 -18.24 -4.51 -14.95
N ASP A 83 -17.55 -4.72 -16.07
CA ASP A 83 -16.74 -5.90 -16.30
C ASP A 83 -15.45 -5.59 -17.07
N GLY A 84 -14.56 -6.61 -17.18
CA GLY A 84 -13.34 -6.55 -17.95
C GLY A 84 -12.42 -5.37 -17.59
N TRP A 85 -11.77 -4.81 -18.60
CA TRP A 85 -10.81 -3.72 -18.40
C TRP A 85 -11.44 -2.43 -17.89
N LEU A 86 -12.70 -2.17 -18.23
CA LEU A 86 -13.42 -0.97 -17.77
C LEU A 86 -13.65 -1.01 -16.26
N GLU A 87 -14.02 -2.18 -15.72
CA GLU A 87 -14.13 -2.39 -14.28
C GLU A 87 -12.80 -2.15 -13.57
N ILE A 88 -11.70 -2.70 -14.11
CA ILE A 88 -10.37 -2.52 -13.54
C ILE A 88 -10.00 -1.04 -13.48
N VAL A 89 -10.11 -0.30 -14.60
CA VAL A 89 -9.73 1.12 -14.65
C VAL A 89 -10.57 1.96 -13.68
N LEU A 90 -11.90 1.77 -13.67
CA LEU A 90 -12.76 2.54 -12.76
C LEU A 90 -12.54 2.15 -11.29
N SER A 91 -12.21 0.89 -11.01
CA SER A 91 -11.84 0.45 -9.67
C SER A 91 -10.52 1.07 -9.21
N LEU A 92 -9.51 1.16 -10.08
CA LEU A 92 -8.26 1.86 -9.76
C LEU A 92 -8.53 3.31 -9.39
N ILE A 93 -9.33 4.02 -10.17
CA ILE A 93 -9.68 5.43 -9.90
C ILE A 93 -10.44 5.56 -8.57
N ALA A 94 -11.43 4.69 -8.32
CA ALA A 94 -12.25 4.74 -7.11
C ALA A 94 -11.45 4.40 -5.84
N LEU A 95 -10.53 3.44 -5.94
CA LEU A 95 -9.67 3.03 -4.83
C LEU A 95 -8.59 4.08 -4.55
N ASP A 96 -8.00 4.68 -5.59
CA ASP A 96 -7.02 5.78 -5.44
C ASP A 96 -7.67 7.02 -4.82
N ALA A 97 -8.85 7.40 -5.28
CA ALA A 97 -9.62 8.49 -4.68
C ALA A 97 -9.90 8.22 -3.19
N PHE A 98 -10.28 6.99 -2.84
CA PHE A 98 -10.47 6.61 -1.43
C PHE A 98 -9.15 6.74 -0.63
N ASP A 99 -8.04 6.21 -1.13
CA ASP A 99 -6.74 6.28 -0.45
C ASP A 99 -6.27 7.73 -0.28
N TYR A 100 -6.50 8.60 -1.27
CA TYR A 100 -6.23 10.03 -1.14
C TYR A 100 -7.02 10.67 0.01
N PHE A 101 -8.34 10.46 0.07
CA PHE A 101 -9.17 11.04 1.14
C PHE A 101 -8.85 10.42 2.50
N TRP A 102 -8.55 9.12 2.56
CA TRP A 102 -8.13 8.44 3.78
C TRP A 102 -6.78 8.97 4.28
N HIS A 103 -5.79 9.10 3.42
CA HIS A 103 -4.50 9.69 3.77
C HIS A 103 -4.65 11.13 4.28
N ARG A 104 -5.47 11.94 3.60
CA ARG A 104 -5.80 13.28 4.07
C ARG A 104 -6.49 13.28 5.44
N ALA A 105 -7.35 12.31 5.73
CA ALA A 105 -7.96 12.16 7.04
C ALA A 105 -6.92 11.80 8.11
N ASN A 106 -5.96 10.93 7.80
CA ASN A 106 -4.84 10.60 8.68
C ASN A 106 -4.04 11.85 9.11
N HIS A 107 -3.90 12.84 8.22
CA HIS A 107 -3.25 14.12 8.54
C HIS A 107 -4.13 15.11 9.32
N ARG A 108 -5.45 15.02 9.21
CA ARG A 108 -6.39 16.02 9.78
C ARG A 108 -7.08 15.59 11.05
N VAL A 109 -7.31 14.30 11.22
CA VAL A 109 -8.00 13.76 12.39
C VAL A 109 -6.98 13.43 13.48
N PRO A 110 -7.00 14.11 14.65
CA PRO A 110 -5.97 13.94 15.68
C PRO A 110 -5.81 12.50 16.17
N PHE A 111 -6.91 11.73 16.22
CA PHE A 111 -6.86 10.31 16.58
C PHE A 111 -6.06 9.50 15.56
N LEU A 112 -6.30 9.67 14.27
CA LEU A 112 -5.59 8.96 13.20
C LEU A 112 -4.13 9.39 13.12
N TRP A 113 -3.86 10.68 13.28
CA TRP A 113 -2.52 11.24 13.30
C TRP A 113 -1.61 10.59 14.36
N ARG A 114 -2.15 10.15 15.50
CA ARG A 114 -1.36 9.45 16.54
C ARG A 114 -0.62 8.23 16.01
N PHE A 115 -1.20 7.54 15.06
CA PHE A 115 -0.60 6.37 14.41
C PHE A 115 0.23 6.78 13.19
N HIS A 116 -0.32 7.65 12.34
CA HIS A 116 0.28 8.07 11.08
C HIS A 116 1.57 8.87 11.24
N LYS A 117 1.71 9.63 12.31
CA LYS A 117 2.95 10.38 12.60
C LYS A 117 4.20 9.48 12.72
N ALA A 118 4.06 8.18 13.00
CA ALA A 118 5.19 7.26 13.01
C ALA A 118 5.82 7.11 11.62
N HIS A 119 4.99 7.15 10.58
CA HIS A 119 5.43 7.16 9.18
C HIS A 119 6.20 8.47 8.85
N HIS A 120 5.70 9.61 9.30
CA HIS A 120 6.33 10.92 9.07
C HIS A 120 7.48 11.28 10.02
N ALA A 121 7.84 10.42 10.97
CA ALA A 121 8.91 10.69 11.93
C ALA A 121 10.32 10.39 11.40
N ASP A 122 10.48 10.14 10.11
CA ASP A 122 11.77 9.93 9.47
C ASP A 122 12.32 11.24 8.89
N ASN A 123 13.50 11.64 9.34
CA ASN A 123 14.15 12.88 8.91
C ASN A 123 15.02 12.70 7.65
N GLU A 124 15.36 11.46 7.33
CA GLU A 124 16.22 11.10 6.18
C GLU A 124 15.46 10.19 5.23
N MET A 125 14.40 10.71 4.63
CA MET A 125 13.50 9.92 3.76
C MET A 125 14.27 9.19 2.64
N ASP A 126 14.08 7.88 2.56
CA ASP A 126 14.54 7.00 1.50
C ASP A 126 13.45 5.94 1.22
N VAL A 127 13.64 5.08 0.23
CA VAL A 127 12.63 4.07 -0.14
C VAL A 127 12.22 3.20 1.06
N SER A 128 13.11 2.94 2.01
CA SER A 128 12.78 2.15 3.20
C SER A 128 11.80 2.85 4.16
N THR A 129 11.65 4.16 4.06
CA THR A 129 10.64 4.93 4.80
C THR A 129 9.22 4.47 4.45
N ALA A 130 9.00 3.99 3.22
CA ALA A 130 7.73 3.38 2.80
C ALA A 130 7.34 2.12 3.60
N LEU A 131 8.27 1.54 4.36
CA LEU A 131 8.03 0.36 5.21
C LEU A 131 7.61 0.74 6.63
N ARG A 132 7.70 2.02 6.99
CA ARG A 132 7.58 2.50 8.35
C ARG A 132 6.14 2.84 8.73
N PHE A 133 5.35 1.83 9.03
CA PHE A 133 3.97 2.00 9.49
C PHE A 133 3.80 1.57 10.94
N HIS A 134 2.94 2.29 11.65
CA HIS A 134 2.46 1.85 12.95
C HIS A 134 1.41 0.74 12.78
N PRO A 135 1.46 -0.38 13.52
CA PRO A 135 0.47 -1.46 13.38
C PRO A 135 -0.98 -0.99 13.49
N GLY A 136 -1.27 -0.05 14.40
CA GLY A 136 -2.60 0.53 14.56
C GLY A 136 -3.09 1.28 13.32
N GLU A 137 -2.20 1.92 12.56
CA GLU A 137 -2.53 2.54 11.27
C GLU A 137 -2.95 1.47 10.25
N LEU A 138 -2.19 0.37 10.17
CA LEU A 138 -2.49 -0.71 9.24
C LEU A 138 -3.87 -1.33 9.53
N VAL A 139 -4.21 -1.53 10.80
CA VAL A 139 -5.54 -2.03 11.19
C VAL A 139 -6.65 -1.04 10.80
N LEU A 140 -6.51 0.23 11.17
CA LEU A 140 -7.52 1.26 10.87
C LEU A 140 -7.70 1.46 9.36
N SER A 141 -6.61 1.49 8.61
CA SER A 141 -6.64 1.61 7.15
C SER A 141 -7.29 0.40 6.50
N SER A 142 -7.02 -0.81 7.00
CA SER A 142 -7.66 -2.02 6.49
C SER A 142 -9.16 -2.05 6.75
N LEU A 143 -9.62 -1.61 7.92
CA LEU A 143 -11.05 -1.51 8.23
C LEU A 143 -11.75 -0.47 7.35
N ALA A 144 -11.12 0.68 7.14
CA ALA A 144 -11.65 1.71 6.26
C ALA A 144 -11.70 1.23 4.79
N LYS A 145 -10.65 0.58 4.30
CA LYS A 145 -10.63 -0.04 2.96
C LYS A 145 -11.68 -1.14 2.82
N ALA A 146 -11.87 -1.99 3.83
CA ALA A 146 -12.91 -3.03 3.82
C ALA A 146 -14.31 -2.44 3.67
N SER A 147 -14.57 -1.32 4.34
CA SER A 147 -15.84 -0.59 4.18
C SER A 147 -16.00 -0.03 2.77
N TRP A 148 -14.91 0.47 2.17
CA TRP A 148 -14.94 0.99 0.80
C TRP A 148 -15.09 -0.13 -0.26
N VAL A 149 -14.46 -1.28 -0.04
CA VAL A 149 -14.66 -2.47 -0.88
C VAL A 149 -16.13 -2.86 -0.91
N LEU A 150 -16.83 -2.80 0.22
CA LEU A 150 -18.26 -3.05 0.28
C LEU A 150 -19.08 -2.05 -0.55
N VAL A 151 -18.69 -0.77 -0.53
CA VAL A 151 -19.38 0.31 -1.27
C VAL A 151 -19.10 0.22 -2.77
N TRP A 152 -17.84 0.02 -3.16
CA TRP A 152 -17.45 0.02 -4.57
C TRP A 152 -17.65 -1.35 -5.25
N GLY A 153 -17.24 -2.45 -4.62
CA GLY A 153 -17.34 -3.81 -5.15
C GLY A 153 -16.30 -4.13 -6.23
N PRO A 154 -15.00 -3.92 -5.98
CA PRO A 154 -13.95 -4.25 -6.96
C PRO A 154 -13.83 -5.76 -7.15
N THR A 155 -13.38 -6.19 -8.35
CA THR A 155 -12.94 -7.57 -8.55
C THR A 155 -11.62 -7.84 -7.79
N PRO A 156 -11.30 -9.10 -7.43
CA PRO A 156 -10.02 -9.48 -6.86
C PRO A 156 -8.83 -9.09 -7.75
N ILE A 157 -9.01 -9.12 -9.07
CA ILE A 157 -7.98 -8.70 -10.03
C ILE A 157 -7.76 -7.19 -9.95
N ALA A 158 -8.83 -6.38 -9.97
CA ALA A 158 -8.72 -4.93 -9.84
C ALA A 158 -8.08 -4.55 -8.50
N TRP A 159 -8.47 -5.21 -7.42
CA TRP A 159 -7.85 -5.05 -6.10
C TRP A 159 -6.36 -5.38 -6.11
N PHE A 160 -5.97 -6.51 -6.70
CA PHE A 160 -4.57 -6.92 -6.81
C PHE A 160 -3.72 -5.91 -7.59
N VAL A 161 -4.22 -5.46 -8.74
CA VAL A 161 -3.54 -4.45 -9.56
C VAL A 161 -3.38 -3.14 -8.79
N PHE A 162 -4.44 -2.70 -8.09
CA PHE A 162 -4.40 -1.50 -7.25
C PHE A 162 -3.35 -1.59 -6.14
N GLU A 163 -3.34 -2.68 -5.37
CA GLU A 163 -2.36 -2.87 -4.29
C GLU A 163 -0.92 -2.89 -4.80
N GLY A 164 -0.68 -3.47 -5.97
CA GLY A 164 0.63 -3.43 -6.63
C GLY A 164 1.04 -2.02 -7.03
N MET A 165 0.15 -1.29 -7.68
CA MET A 165 0.40 0.09 -8.13
C MET A 165 0.63 1.04 -6.95
N ILE A 166 -0.24 1.04 -5.95
CA ILE A 166 -0.10 1.94 -4.79
C ILE A 166 1.17 1.65 -4.00
N SER A 167 1.57 0.36 -3.91
CA SER A 167 2.83 -0.04 -3.28
C SER A 167 4.05 0.53 -4.02
N LEU A 168 4.09 0.42 -5.35
CA LEU A 168 5.17 0.97 -6.16
C LEU A 168 5.20 2.50 -6.10
N CYS A 169 4.05 3.16 -6.18
CA CYS A 169 3.94 4.61 -6.02
C CYS A 169 4.46 5.07 -4.66
N ALA A 170 4.06 4.39 -3.57
CA ALA A 170 4.54 4.74 -2.23
C ALA A 170 6.07 4.58 -2.11
N GLN A 171 6.64 3.50 -2.65
CA GLN A 171 8.09 3.29 -2.66
C GLN A 171 8.81 4.38 -3.47
N PHE A 172 8.28 4.74 -4.65
CA PHE A 172 8.83 5.80 -5.48
C PHE A 172 8.79 7.16 -4.78
N HIS A 173 7.64 7.55 -4.21
CA HIS A 173 7.47 8.83 -3.54
C HIS A 173 8.37 9.01 -2.30
N HIS A 174 8.79 7.92 -1.67
CA HIS A 174 9.70 7.96 -0.53
C HIS A 174 11.17 7.82 -0.93
N SER A 175 11.47 7.40 -2.16
CA SER A 175 12.83 7.16 -2.60
C SER A 175 13.66 8.46 -2.66
N ASN A 176 14.94 8.34 -2.35
CA ASN A 176 15.90 9.43 -2.43
C ASN A 176 16.57 9.46 -3.83
N ILE A 177 15.74 9.57 -4.87
CA ILE A 177 16.20 9.55 -6.27
C ILE A 177 16.28 10.99 -6.80
N ASP A 178 17.41 11.31 -7.45
CA ASP A 178 17.56 12.54 -8.21
C ASP A 178 16.85 12.39 -9.56
N LEU A 179 15.86 13.22 -9.79
CA LEU A 179 15.09 13.23 -11.03
C LEU A 179 15.54 14.41 -11.88
N PRO A 180 15.75 14.22 -13.20
CA PRO A 180 16.03 15.34 -14.09
C PRO A 180 14.84 16.31 -14.13
N ASP A 181 15.16 17.61 -14.17
CA ASP A 181 14.20 18.72 -14.32
C ASP A 181 13.43 18.64 -15.66
#